data_fb8db761a3ff44e7f3288f3bad7db9c0
#
_entry.id   fb8db761a3ff44e7f3288f3bad7db9c0
#
_cell.length_a   1.000
_cell.length_b   1.000
_cell.length_c   1.000
_cell.angle_alpha   90.00
_cell.angle_beta   90.00
_cell.angle_gamma   90.00
#
_symmetry.space_group_name_H-M   'P 1'
#
loop_
_entity.id
_entity.type
_entity.pdbx_description
1 polymer ?
#
loop_
_entity_poly.entity_id
_entity_poly.type
_entity_poly.pdbx_seq_one_letter_code
_entity_poly.pdbx_strand_id
1 'polypeptide(L)'
;MICRLWRGWTSPQNADAYERIVRGRVIPRIEAMGIEGFRHIDLLRRGTGQEVEFVTIMWFDDLAAVRRFVGEDYARSHVPPEARAVLARFDERAAHYDVLDRRPQPV
;
A
#
# COMPACT_ATOMS: atom_id res chain seq x y z
N MET A 1 -15.21 0.06 8.53
CA MET A 1 -14.05 0.48 7.73
C MET A 1 -12.96 -0.58 7.82
N ILE A 2 -12.31 -0.85 6.72
CA ILE A 2 -11.22 -1.82 6.61
C ILE A 2 -9.94 -1.06 6.27
N CYS A 3 -8.85 -1.44 6.93
CA CYS A 3 -7.50 -0.96 6.62
C CYS A 3 -6.73 -2.11 5.97
N ARG A 4 -6.14 -1.86 4.80
CA ARG A 4 -5.30 -2.82 4.07
C ARG A 4 -3.84 -2.40 4.24
N LEU A 5 -3.03 -3.26 4.83
CA LEU A 5 -1.61 -3.00 5.09
C LEU A 5 -0.74 -3.95 4.26
N TRP A 6 0.23 -3.38 3.56
CA TRP A 6 1.18 -4.12 2.74
C TRP A 6 2.58 -3.58 2.98
N ARG A 7 3.58 -4.47 2.94
CA ARG A 7 4.98 -4.10 3.17
C ARG A 7 5.85 -4.57 2.02
N GLY A 8 6.83 -3.73 1.66
CA GLY A 8 7.88 -4.06 0.72
C GLY A 8 9.22 -3.51 1.21
N TRP A 9 10.31 -4.14 0.78
CA TRP A 9 11.66 -3.76 1.19
C TRP A 9 12.54 -3.57 -0.02
N THR A 10 13.39 -2.54 0.03
CA THR A 10 14.40 -2.27 -1.00
C THR A 10 15.78 -2.29 -0.36
N SER A 11 16.81 -2.40 -1.21
CA SER A 11 18.14 -1.98 -0.79
C SER A 11 18.15 -0.46 -0.55
N PRO A 12 19.09 0.07 0.24
CA PRO A 12 19.22 1.52 0.38
C PRO A 12 19.42 2.23 -0.96
N GLN A 13 20.10 1.60 -1.91
CA GLN A 13 20.36 2.18 -3.23
C GLN A 13 19.09 2.33 -4.08
N ASN A 14 18.11 1.45 -3.91
CA ASN A 14 16.87 1.46 -4.69
C ASN A 14 15.72 2.18 -4.00
N ALA A 15 15.89 2.64 -2.76
CA ALA A 15 14.80 3.22 -1.97
C ALA A 15 14.17 4.44 -2.62
N ASP A 16 14.99 5.39 -3.08
CA ASP A 16 14.47 6.61 -3.70
C ASP A 16 13.77 6.31 -5.03
N ALA A 17 14.29 5.35 -5.79
CA ALA A 17 13.68 4.93 -7.05
C ALA A 17 12.29 4.32 -6.80
N TYR A 18 12.17 3.46 -5.79
CA TYR A 18 10.89 2.87 -5.42
C TYR A 18 9.88 3.94 -4.98
N GLU A 19 10.32 4.86 -4.13
CA GLU A 19 9.45 5.95 -3.67
C GLU A 19 8.92 6.76 -4.85
N ARG A 20 9.78 7.13 -5.81
CA ARG A 20 9.35 7.89 -7.00
C ARG A 20 8.34 7.11 -7.84
N ILE A 21 8.56 5.82 -8.01
CA ILE A 21 7.65 4.96 -8.79
C ILE A 21 6.29 4.89 -8.12
N VAL A 22 6.24 4.67 -6.81
CA VAL A 22 4.98 4.54 -6.08
C VAL A 22 4.23 5.86 -6.07
N ARG A 23 4.90 6.95 -5.72
CA ARG A 23 4.26 8.27 -5.63
C ARG A 23 3.85 8.83 -6.99
N GLY A 24 4.66 8.57 -8.02
CA GLY A 24 4.45 9.16 -9.33
C GLY A 24 3.64 8.33 -10.31
N ARG A 25 3.54 7.01 -10.09
CA ARG A 25 2.89 6.10 -11.03
C ARG A 25 1.86 5.19 -10.37
N VAL A 26 2.25 4.46 -9.33
CA VAL A 26 1.38 3.42 -8.73
C VAL A 26 0.18 4.05 -8.05
N ILE A 27 0.40 4.99 -7.13
CA ILE A 27 -0.69 5.66 -6.42
C ILE A 27 -1.61 6.40 -7.39
N PRO A 28 -1.10 7.20 -8.34
CA PRO A 28 -1.98 7.87 -9.31
C PRO A 28 -2.82 6.90 -10.15
N ARG A 29 -2.28 5.73 -10.52
CA ARG A 29 -3.06 4.73 -11.24
C ARG A 29 -4.17 4.13 -10.39
N ILE A 30 -3.89 3.87 -9.11
CA ILE A 30 -4.90 3.37 -8.16
C ILE A 30 -6.01 4.42 -8.02
N GLU A 31 -5.64 5.68 -7.83
CA GLU A 31 -6.61 6.77 -7.73
C GLU A 31 -7.47 6.88 -8.99
N ALA A 32 -6.85 6.71 -10.15
CA ALA A 32 -7.54 6.78 -11.45
C ALA A 32 -8.53 5.62 -11.66
N MET A 33 -8.42 4.53 -10.91
CA MET A 33 -9.38 3.42 -10.99
C MET A 33 -10.78 3.81 -10.52
N GLY A 34 -10.92 4.89 -9.75
CA GLY A 34 -12.21 5.35 -9.26
C GLY A 34 -12.91 4.32 -8.37
N ILE A 35 -12.16 3.69 -7.47
CA ILE A 35 -12.68 2.61 -6.62
C ILE A 35 -13.70 3.18 -5.63
N GLU A 36 -14.95 2.77 -5.76
CA GLU A 36 -15.99 3.16 -4.81
C GLU A 36 -15.68 2.59 -3.43
N GLY A 37 -15.68 3.45 -2.41
CA GLY A 37 -15.37 3.07 -1.04
C GLY A 37 -13.89 3.13 -0.67
N PHE A 38 -13.02 3.49 -1.61
CA PHE A 38 -11.62 3.75 -1.31
C PHE A 38 -11.49 5.17 -0.77
N ARG A 39 -10.99 5.32 0.47
CA ARG A 39 -11.02 6.61 1.18
C ARG A 39 -9.67 7.28 1.31
N HIS A 40 -8.59 6.50 1.47
CA HIS A 40 -7.33 7.06 1.92
C HIS A 40 -6.19 6.10 1.62
N ILE A 41 -5.01 6.65 1.32
CA ILE A 41 -3.79 5.87 1.15
C ILE A 41 -2.62 6.62 1.77
N ASP A 42 -1.81 5.91 2.57
CA ASP A 42 -0.57 6.43 3.12
C ASP A 42 0.59 5.57 2.65
N LEU A 43 1.68 6.20 2.32
CA LEU A 43 2.96 5.55 2.05
C LEU A 43 3.93 5.94 3.16
N LEU A 44 4.46 4.94 3.85
CA LEU A 44 5.39 5.11 4.96
C LEU A 44 6.74 4.52 4.60
N ARG A 45 7.80 5.08 5.14
CA ARG A 45 9.16 4.64 4.85
C ARG A 45 10.01 4.69 6.12
N ARG A 46 10.84 3.66 6.35
CA ARG A 46 11.89 3.70 7.38
C ARG A 46 13.12 2.92 6.96
N GLY A 47 14.30 3.41 7.32
CA GLY A 47 15.54 2.64 7.19
C GLY A 47 15.67 1.65 8.34
N THR A 48 16.11 0.43 8.04
CA THR A 48 16.33 -0.64 9.02
C THR A 48 17.80 -1.05 9.09
N GLY A 49 18.71 -0.20 8.57
CA GLY A 49 20.15 -0.46 8.49
C GLY A 49 20.54 -1.02 7.12
N GLN A 50 20.24 -2.27 6.84
CA GLN A 50 20.61 -2.92 5.58
C GLN A 50 19.52 -2.80 4.51
N GLU A 51 18.30 -2.51 4.90
CA GLU A 51 17.17 -2.37 3.98
C GLU A 51 16.38 -1.11 4.31
N VAL A 52 15.52 -0.71 3.37
CA VAL A 52 14.52 0.32 3.61
C VAL A 52 13.14 -0.35 3.49
N GLU A 53 12.34 -0.22 4.54
CA GLU A 53 10.99 -0.76 4.58
C GLU A 53 10.00 0.31 4.12
N PHE A 54 9.11 -0.10 3.23
CA PHE A 54 7.98 0.71 2.81
C PHE A 54 6.69 0.04 3.25
N VAL A 55 5.78 0.81 3.82
CA VAL A 55 4.46 0.34 4.22
C VAL A 55 3.43 1.17 3.47
N THR A 56 2.51 0.49 2.80
CA THR A 56 1.35 1.14 2.19
C THR A 56 0.13 0.77 2.99
N ILE A 57 -0.63 1.77 3.43
CA ILE A 57 -1.87 1.56 4.15
C ILE A 57 -3.00 2.21 3.36
N MET A 58 -4.00 1.41 3.01
CA MET A 58 -5.18 1.89 2.29
C MET A 58 -6.42 1.69 3.15
N TRP A 59 -7.29 2.70 3.22
CA TRP A 59 -8.53 2.64 3.97
C TRP A 59 -9.71 2.52 3.01
N PHE A 60 -10.60 1.56 3.30
CA PHE A 60 -11.79 1.27 2.52
C PHE A 60 -13.01 1.23 3.43
N ASP A 61 -14.18 1.53 2.88
CA ASP A 61 -15.43 1.47 3.64
C ASP A 61 -15.72 0.06 4.14
N ASP A 62 -15.46 -0.95 3.30
CA ASP A 62 -15.77 -2.35 3.57
C ASP A 62 -14.93 -3.27 2.69
N LEU A 63 -15.08 -4.58 2.90
CA LEU A 63 -14.36 -5.59 2.15
C LEU A 63 -14.76 -5.64 0.68
N ALA A 64 -16.00 -5.27 0.37
CA ALA A 64 -16.46 -5.20 -1.02
C ALA A 64 -15.63 -4.18 -1.80
N ALA A 65 -15.28 -3.05 -1.18
CA ALA A 65 -14.42 -2.05 -1.81
C ALA A 65 -13.00 -2.58 -2.07
N VAL A 66 -12.46 -3.38 -1.16
CA VAL A 66 -11.16 -4.05 -1.37
C VAL A 66 -11.24 -4.98 -2.58
N ARG A 67 -12.33 -5.73 -2.72
CA ARG A 67 -12.52 -6.62 -3.88
C ARG A 67 -12.62 -5.85 -5.19
N ARG A 68 -13.18 -4.64 -5.18
CA ARG A 68 -13.19 -3.78 -6.37
C ARG A 68 -11.77 -3.38 -6.79
N PHE A 69 -10.86 -3.29 -5.84
CA PHE A 69 -9.46 -2.96 -6.11
C PHE A 69 -8.68 -4.15 -6.67
N VAL A 70 -8.75 -5.31 -6.04
CA VAL A 70 -7.85 -6.44 -6.33
C VAL A 70 -8.55 -7.73 -6.71
N GLY A 71 -9.89 -7.77 -6.70
CA GLY A 71 -10.67 -8.95 -7.07
C GLY A 71 -10.99 -9.86 -5.90
N GLU A 72 -11.48 -11.07 -6.21
CA GLU A 72 -12.00 -12.00 -5.20
C GLU A 72 -10.91 -12.51 -4.24
N ASP A 73 -9.70 -12.73 -4.72
CA ASP A 73 -8.56 -13.03 -3.85
C ASP A 73 -8.00 -11.72 -3.30
N TYR A 74 -8.77 -11.11 -2.43
CA TYR A 74 -8.56 -9.72 -1.99
C TYR A 74 -7.28 -9.49 -1.20
N ALA A 75 -6.68 -10.52 -0.63
CA ALA A 75 -5.41 -10.39 0.08
C ALA A 75 -4.21 -10.39 -0.86
N ARG A 76 -4.41 -10.70 -2.14
CA ARG A 76 -3.33 -10.72 -3.13
C ARG A 76 -2.66 -9.36 -3.23
N SER A 77 -1.33 -9.34 -3.25
CA SER A 77 -0.55 -8.11 -3.42
C SER A 77 -0.77 -7.47 -4.79
N HIS A 78 -0.79 -6.14 -4.79
CA HIS A 78 -0.84 -5.35 -6.01
C HIS A 78 0.53 -4.73 -6.24
N VAL A 79 1.38 -5.40 -7.01
CA VAL A 79 2.77 -4.98 -7.25
C VAL A 79 3.01 -4.89 -8.76
N PRO A 80 2.86 -3.69 -9.36
CA PRO A 80 3.15 -3.50 -10.78
C PRO A 80 4.61 -3.87 -11.11
N PRO A 81 4.88 -4.28 -12.36
CA PRO A 81 6.22 -4.73 -12.76
C PRO A 81 7.34 -3.73 -12.47
N GLU A 82 7.12 -2.43 -12.70
CA GLU A 82 8.12 -1.40 -12.46
C GLU A 82 8.48 -1.26 -10.98
N ALA A 83 7.52 -1.46 -10.08
CA ALA A 83 7.76 -1.46 -8.64
C ALA A 83 8.48 -2.74 -8.22
N ARG A 84 8.05 -3.88 -8.75
CA ARG A 84 8.67 -5.18 -8.46
C ARG A 84 10.15 -5.19 -8.83
N ALA A 85 10.52 -4.53 -9.93
CA ALA A 85 11.90 -4.53 -10.43
C ALA A 85 12.89 -3.92 -9.44
N VAL A 86 12.47 -3.02 -8.55
CA VAL A 86 13.33 -2.36 -7.57
C VAL A 86 13.15 -2.84 -6.14
N LEU A 87 12.20 -3.74 -5.91
CA LEU A 87 11.99 -4.36 -4.59
C LEU A 87 12.93 -5.54 -4.39
N ALA A 88 13.51 -5.65 -3.20
CA ALA A 88 14.29 -6.82 -2.80
C ALA A 88 13.37 -7.98 -2.40
N ARG A 89 12.29 -7.65 -1.70
CA ARG A 89 11.27 -8.60 -1.26
C ARG A 89 10.00 -7.83 -0.87
N PHE A 90 8.89 -8.51 -0.76
CA PHE A 90 7.62 -7.90 -0.36
C PHE A 90 6.66 -8.97 0.16
N ASP A 91 5.65 -8.52 0.91
CA ASP A 91 4.58 -9.41 1.36
C ASP A 91 3.76 -9.83 0.13
N GLU A 92 3.64 -11.12 -0.12
CA GLU A 92 2.82 -11.63 -1.23
C GLU A 92 1.34 -11.46 -0.97
N ARG A 93 0.95 -11.34 0.30
CA ARG A 93 -0.43 -11.13 0.73
C ARG A 93 -0.51 -9.95 1.67
N ALA A 94 -1.46 -9.05 1.42
CA ALA A 94 -1.71 -7.91 2.29
C ALA A 94 -2.52 -8.35 3.51
N ALA A 95 -2.33 -7.66 4.64
CA ALA A 95 -3.12 -7.88 5.85
C ALA A 95 -4.29 -6.88 5.87
N HIS A 96 -5.45 -7.35 6.31
CA HIS A 96 -6.64 -6.52 6.44
C HIS A 96 -7.09 -6.48 7.88
N TYR A 97 -7.44 -5.29 8.36
CA TYR A 97 -7.85 -5.06 9.74
C TYR A 97 -9.18 -4.33 9.76
N ASP A 98 -10.05 -4.72 10.67
CA ASP A 98 -11.22 -3.90 11.00
C ASP A 98 -10.75 -2.70 11.80
N VAL A 99 -11.16 -1.50 11.39
CA VAL A 99 -10.87 -0.28 12.16
C VAL A 99 -11.94 -0.17 13.23
N LEU A 100 -11.54 -0.44 14.48
CA LEU A 100 -12.50 -0.48 15.61
C LEU A 100 -12.78 0.91 16.16
N ASP A 101 -11.82 1.80 16.09
CA ASP A 101 -11.94 3.14 16.66
C ASP A 101 -11.00 4.09 15.95
N ARG A 102 -11.49 5.27 15.63
CA ARG A 102 -10.70 6.29 14.95
C ARG A 102 -11.00 7.64 15.57
N ARG A 103 -10.05 8.15 16.33
CA ARG A 103 -10.24 9.38 17.11
C ARG A 103 -9.27 10.46 16.66
N PRO A 104 -9.72 11.48 15.93
CA PRO A 104 -8.89 12.64 15.65
C PRO A 104 -8.45 13.30 16.95
N GLN A 105 -7.20 13.73 17.01
CA GLN A 105 -6.68 14.44 18.17
C GLN A 105 -6.71 15.93 17.90
N PRO A 106 -6.94 16.77 18.92
CA PRO A 106 -6.87 18.22 18.76
C PRO A 106 -5.42 18.62 18.44
N VAL A 107 -5.28 19.67 17.63
CA VAL A 107 -3.98 20.19 17.21
C VAL A 107 -3.50 21.24 18.22
#